data_39132a943c9857f6c8b35786a3f8f759
#
_entry.id   39132a943c9857f6c8b35786a3f8f759
#
_cell.length_a   1.000
_cell.length_b   1.000
_cell.length_c   1.000
_cell.angle_alpha   90.00
_cell.angle_beta   90.00
_cell.angle_gamma   90.00
#
_symmetry.space_group_name_H-M   'P 1'
#
loop_
_entity.id
_entity.type
_entity.pdbx_description
1 polymer ?
#
loop_
_entity_poly.entity_id
_entity_poly.type
_entity_poly.pdbx_seq_one_letter_code
_entity_poly.pdbx_strand_id
1 'polypeptide(L)'
;MDLSIQIKLNNKLFLRNPEDTELGKDILKFSIVLIHKLGVEHFTFKKLADEVGTTEASVYRYFENKHLLLVYLVSWYWTWLEYQIVFQTNNITNPHQKLKKMIQIIGSHVVDDQSTAHI
;
A
#
# COMPACT_ATOMS: atom_id res chain seq x y z
N MET A 1 -2.36 13.18 -0.31
CA MET A 1 -3.68 12.69 0.03
C MET A 1 -3.95 12.89 1.50
N ASP A 2 -5.12 13.36 1.78
CA ASP A 2 -5.49 13.50 3.16
C ASP A 2 -5.67 12.13 3.79
N LEU A 3 -4.87 11.84 4.79
CA LEU A 3 -4.91 10.56 5.45
C LEU A 3 -5.99 10.44 6.48
N SER A 4 -6.72 11.52 6.72
CA SER A 4 -7.92 11.43 7.54
C SER A 4 -8.99 10.58 6.86
N ILE A 5 -8.86 10.39 5.55
CA ILE A 5 -9.75 9.51 4.84
C ILE A 5 -9.32 8.10 5.12
N GLN A 6 -10.13 7.42 5.89
CA GLN A 6 -9.86 6.04 6.20
C GLN A 6 -10.19 5.17 5.02
N ILE A 7 -9.19 4.50 4.50
CA ILE A 7 -9.36 3.48 3.48
C ILE A 7 -9.80 2.24 4.19
N LYS A 8 -11.09 1.92 4.06
CA LYS A 8 -11.63 0.73 4.71
C LYS A 8 -11.34 -0.49 3.85
N LEU A 9 -10.38 -1.26 4.29
CA LEU A 9 -10.08 -2.54 3.66
C LEU A 9 -10.85 -3.66 4.37
N ASN A 10 -10.91 -4.81 3.71
CA ASN A 10 -11.53 -5.98 4.29
C ASN A 10 -10.79 -6.37 5.58
N ASN A 11 -11.52 -6.36 6.69
CA ASN A 11 -10.94 -6.66 8.00
C ASN A 11 -10.51 -8.12 8.16
N LYS A 12 -10.77 -8.97 7.17
CA LYS A 12 -10.25 -10.34 7.17
C LYS A 12 -8.80 -10.41 6.74
N LEU A 13 -8.24 -9.32 6.19
CA LEU A 13 -6.86 -9.27 5.77
C LEU A 13 -5.88 -9.09 6.92
N PHE A 14 -6.34 -8.60 8.06
CA PHE A 14 -5.48 -8.36 9.20
C PHE A 14 -6.14 -8.82 10.49
N LEU A 15 -5.30 -9.14 11.47
CA LEU A 15 -5.75 -9.48 12.83
C LEU A 15 -5.93 -8.21 13.67
N ARG A 16 -5.05 -7.24 13.46
CA ARG A 16 -5.12 -5.92 14.07
C ARG A 16 -4.86 -4.90 12.99
N ASN A 17 -5.63 -3.82 12.98
CA ASN A 17 -5.47 -2.79 11.95
C ASN A 17 -4.10 -2.11 12.09
N PRO A 18 -3.21 -2.27 11.10
CA PRO A 18 -1.88 -1.68 11.18
C PRO A 18 -1.89 -0.16 11.11
N GLU A 19 -2.97 0.45 10.62
CA GLU A 19 -3.06 1.89 10.54
C GLU A 19 -3.39 2.55 11.87
N ASP A 20 -3.80 1.77 12.88
CA ASP A 20 -4.17 2.29 14.18
C ASP A 20 -2.99 2.53 15.12
N THR A 21 -1.80 2.03 14.79
CA THR A 21 -0.63 2.15 15.67
C THR A 21 0.59 2.58 14.89
N GLU A 22 1.56 3.17 15.60
CA GLU A 22 2.84 3.54 14.98
C GLU A 22 3.61 2.29 14.52
N LEU A 23 3.59 1.24 15.33
CA LEU A 23 4.24 -0.01 14.96
C LEU A 23 3.62 -0.61 13.70
N GLY A 24 2.29 -0.61 13.60
CA GLY A 24 1.61 -1.09 12.40
C GLY A 24 1.97 -0.29 11.16
N LYS A 25 2.03 1.02 11.28
CA LYS A 25 2.44 1.89 10.16
C LYS A 25 3.87 1.60 9.75
N ASP A 26 4.76 1.37 10.69
CA ASP A 26 6.15 1.02 10.40
C ASP A 26 6.23 -0.34 9.72
N ILE A 27 5.42 -1.29 10.14
CA ILE A 27 5.35 -2.61 9.50
C ILE A 27 4.99 -2.45 8.01
N LEU A 28 4.00 -1.65 7.70
CA LEU A 28 3.61 -1.42 6.31
C LEU A 28 4.71 -0.73 5.52
N LYS A 29 5.29 0.31 6.08
CA LYS A 29 6.34 1.09 5.42
C LYS A 29 7.57 0.24 5.12
N PHE A 30 8.06 -0.48 6.12
CA PHE A 30 9.26 -1.29 5.94
C PHE A 30 9.00 -2.53 5.10
N SER A 31 7.75 -3.02 5.08
CA SER A 31 7.37 -4.10 4.16
C SER A 31 7.58 -3.69 2.71
N ILE A 32 7.12 -2.50 2.36
CA ILE A 32 7.27 -1.98 1.00
C ILE A 32 8.76 -1.84 0.65
N VAL A 33 9.54 -1.29 1.55
CA VAL A 33 10.98 -1.10 1.34
C VAL A 33 11.68 -2.44 1.13
N LEU A 34 11.40 -3.42 1.99
CA LEU A 34 12.05 -4.73 1.91
C LEU A 34 11.61 -5.52 0.69
N ILE A 35 10.34 -5.48 0.34
CA ILE A 35 9.84 -6.16 -0.86
C ILE A 35 10.52 -5.59 -2.10
N HIS A 36 10.66 -4.28 -2.15
CA HIS A 36 11.39 -3.63 -3.24
C HIS A 36 12.84 -4.08 -3.31
N LYS A 37 13.50 -4.16 -2.15
CA LYS A 37 14.92 -4.48 -2.06
C LYS A 37 15.21 -5.96 -2.30
N LEU A 38 14.38 -6.84 -1.74
CA LEU A 38 14.64 -8.29 -1.72
C LEU A 38 13.80 -9.09 -2.68
N GLY A 39 12.67 -8.54 -3.14
CA GLY A 39 11.67 -9.28 -3.88
C GLY A 39 10.72 -10.01 -2.94
N VAL A 40 9.55 -10.35 -3.46
CA VAL A 40 8.50 -11.01 -2.68
C VAL A 40 8.97 -12.36 -2.14
N GLU A 41 9.74 -13.10 -2.93
CA GLU A 41 10.18 -14.44 -2.56
C GLU A 41 11.10 -14.45 -1.34
N HIS A 42 11.93 -13.42 -1.20
CA HIS A 42 12.92 -13.33 -0.12
C HIS A 42 12.44 -12.51 1.07
N PHE A 43 11.30 -11.87 0.93
CA PHE A 43 10.69 -11.12 2.02
C PHE A 43 10.10 -12.07 3.06
N THR A 44 10.48 -11.90 4.33
CA THR A 44 9.97 -12.70 5.43
C THR A 44 9.62 -11.81 6.61
N PHE A 45 8.74 -12.30 7.49
CA PHE A 45 8.38 -11.56 8.70
C PHE A 45 9.57 -11.40 9.64
N LYS A 46 10.50 -12.35 9.63
CA LYS A 46 11.70 -12.23 10.44
C LYS A 46 12.56 -11.05 9.98
N LYS A 47 12.80 -10.94 8.68
CA LYS A 47 13.55 -9.83 8.12
C LYS A 47 12.84 -8.51 8.35
N LEU A 48 11.53 -8.51 8.24
CA LEU A 48 10.72 -7.33 8.50
C LEU A 48 10.84 -6.90 9.95
N ALA A 49 10.73 -7.83 10.89
CA ALA A 49 10.85 -7.54 12.31
C ALA A 49 12.22 -6.93 12.64
N ASP A 50 13.27 -7.48 12.05
CA ASP A 50 14.63 -6.97 12.25
C ASP A 50 14.77 -5.52 11.75
N GLU A 51 14.20 -5.22 10.58
CA GLU A 51 14.26 -3.86 10.03
C GLU A 51 13.46 -2.86 10.85
N VAL A 52 12.28 -3.26 11.31
CA VAL A 52 11.42 -2.40 12.12
C VAL A 52 11.99 -2.19 13.52
N GLY A 53 12.76 -3.16 14.01
CA GLY A 53 13.29 -3.13 15.37
C GLY A 53 12.31 -3.72 16.37
N THR A 54 11.58 -4.76 15.97
CA THR A 54 10.61 -5.43 16.83
C THR A 54 10.79 -6.94 16.74
N THR A 55 9.86 -7.68 17.30
CA THR A 55 9.90 -9.14 17.27
C THR A 55 9.02 -9.67 16.15
N GLU A 56 9.35 -10.87 15.68
CA GLU A 56 8.53 -11.55 14.69
C GLU A 56 7.10 -11.77 15.20
N ALA A 57 6.97 -12.09 16.50
CA ALA A 57 5.67 -12.25 17.14
C ALA A 57 4.82 -10.98 17.04
N SER A 58 5.45 -9.82 17.14
CA SER A 58 4.74 -8.54 17.02
C SER A 58 4.16 -8.36 15.61
N VAL A 59 4.88 -8.80 14.59
CA VAL A 59 4.37 -8.73 13.21
C VAL A 59 3.17 -9.66 13.05
N TYR A 60 3.23 -10.87 13.61
CA TYR A 60 2.13 -11.82 13.54
C TYR A 60 0.86 -11.36 14.27
N ARG A 61 0.98 -10.38 15.15
CA ARG A 61 -0.22 -9.78 15.77
C ARG A 61 -1.06 -8.99 14.77
N TYR A 62 -0.44 -8.52 13.70
CA TYR A 62 -1.13 -7.73 12.68
C TYR A 62 -1.58 -8.58 11.49
N PHE A 63 -0.76 -9.51 11.07
CA PHE A 63 -1.05 -10.34 9.90
C PHE A 63 -0.75 -11.80 10.21
N GLU A 64 -1.72 -12.64 9.90
CA GLU A 64 -1.59 -14.08 10.14
C GLU A 64 -0.45 -14.69 9.34
N ASN A 65 -0.23 -14.19 8.12
CA ASN A 65 0.83 -14.71 7.26
C ASN A 65 1.24 -13.64 6.23
N LYS A 66 2.33 -13.94 5.55
CA LYS A 66 2.90 -13.06 4.51
C LYS A 66 1.91 -12.77 3.39
N HIS A 67 1.17 -13.78 2.96
CA HIS A 67 0.21 -13.62 1.87
C HIS A 67 -0.83 -12.53 2.20
N LEU A 68 -1.37 -12.55 3.41
CA LEU A 68 -2.37 -11.56 3.81
C LEU A 68 -1.79 -10.15 3.90
N LEU A 69 -0.55 -10.03 4.34
CA LEU A 69 0.14 -8.73 4.31
C LEU A 69 0.29 -8.22 2.87
N LEU A 70 0.68 -9.08 1.95
CA LEU A 70 0.85 -8.70 0.55
C LEU A 70 -0.48 -8.28 -0.07
N VAL A 71 -1.54 -9.02 0.19
CA VAL A 71 -2.88 -8.68 -0.31
C VAL A 71 -3.33 -7.34 0.28
N TYR A 72 -3.04 -7.10 1.56
CA TYR A 72 -3.36 -5.81 2.19
C TYR A 72 -2.67 -4.65 1.46
N LEU A 73 -1.37 -4.78 1.18
CA LEU A 73 -0.60 -3.73 0.51
C LEU A 73 -1.14 -3.45 -0.90
N VAL A 74 -1.45 -4.50 -1.66
CA VAL A 74 -2.00 -4.34 -3.00
C VAL A 74 -3.38 -3.68 -2.95
N SER A 75 -4.23 -4.13 -2.05
CA SER A 75 -5.58 -3.57 -1.89
C SER A 75 -5.53 -2.12 -1.47
N TRP A 76 -4.63 -1.78 -0.55
CA TRP A 76 -4.44 -0.41 -0.11
C TRP A 76 -4.01 0.49 -1.28
N TYR A 77 -3.04 0.02 -2.08
CA TYR A 77 -2.56 0.78 -3.24
C TYR A 77 -3.67 1.05 -4.25
N TRP A 78 -4.45 0.02 -4.61
CA TRP A 78 -5.52 0.19 -5.57
C TRP A 78 -6.63 1.10 -5.05
N THR A 79 -6.98 1.01 -3.78
CA THR A 79 -7.97 1.89 -3.16
C THR A 79 -7.48 3.33 -3.15
N TRP A 80 -6.21 3.55 -2.83
CA TRP A 80 -5.61 4.87 -2.86
C TRP A 80 -5.62 5.45 -4.28
N LEU A 81 -5.26 4.64 -5.27
CA LEU A 81 -5.24 5.06 -6.67
C LEU A 81 -6.63 5.44 -7.16
N GLU A 82 -7.62 4.60 -6.85
CA GLU A 82 -9.02 4.89 -7.18
C GLU A 82 -9.47 6.22 -6.58
N TYR A 83 -9.11 6.44 -5.33
CA TYR A 83 -9.41 7.69 -4.64
C TYR A 83 -8.76 8.88 -5.35
N GLN A 84 -7.50 8.74 -5.75
CA GLN A 84 -6.80 9.81 -6.47
C GLN A 84 -7.49 10.15 -7.79
N ILE A 85 -7.93 9.15 -8.51
CA ILE A 85 -8.65 9.35 -9.77
C ILE A 85 -9.93 10.13 -9.52
N VAL A 86 -10.74 9.70 -8.57
CA VAL A 86 -12.00 10.36 -8.25
C VAL A 86 -11.76 11.80 -7.81
N PHE A 87 -10.80 12.00 -6.91
CA PHE A 87 -10.50 13.32 -6.35
C PHE A 87 -10.02 14.29 -7.42
N GLN A 88 -9.08 13.85 -8.27
CA GLN A 88 -8.50 14.72 -9.30
C GLN A 88 -9.41 14.95 -10.49
N THR A 89 -10.40 14.10 -10.71
CA THR A 89 -11.34 14.27 -11.82
C THR A 89 -12.69 14.83 -11.39
N ASN A 90 -12.87 15.11 -10.12
CA ASN A 90 -14.16 15.50 -9.56
C ASN A 90 -14.75 16.75 -10.20
N ASN A 91 -13.91 17.72 -10.55
CA ASN A 91 -14.36 19.00 -11.15
C ASN A 91 -14.36 18.97 -12.67
N ILE A 92 -14.05 17.84 -13.28
CA ILE A 92 -13.99 17.73 -14.74
C ILE A 92 -15.34 17.17 -15.22
N THR A 93 -16.07 17.99 -15.97
CA THR A 93 -17.39 17.59 -16.45
C THR A 93 -17.38 17.01 -17.84
N ASN A 94 -16.38 17.39 -18.67
CA ASN A 94 -16.25 16.89 -20.03
C ASN A 94 -15.72 15.45 -20.01
N PRO A 95 -16.46 14.46 -20.59
CA PRO A 95 -16.03 13.05 -20.54
C PRO A 95 -14.66 12.80 -21.16
N HIS A 96 -14.33 13.49 -22.26
CA HIS A 96 -13.02 13.31 -22.90
C HIS A 96 -11.88 13.81 -22.02
N GLN A 97 -12.06 14.97 -21.41
CA GLN A 97 -11.06 15.53 -20.52
C GLN A 97 -10.92 14.69 -19.26
N LYS A 98 -12.02 14.17 -18.75
CA LYS A 98 -12.00 13.31 -17.55
C LYS A 98 -11.22 12.02 -17.84
N LEU A 99 -11.50 11.39 -18.97
CA LEU A 99 -10.78 10.19 -19.39
C LEU A 99 -9.29 10.47 -19.58
N LYS A 100 -8.97 11.58 -20.23
CA LYS A 100 -7.58 11.98 -20.45
C LYS A 100 -6.85 12.16 -19.11
N LYS A 101 -7.51 12.80 -18.14
CA LYS A 101 -6.92 13.00 -16.81
C LYS A 101 -6.70 11.68 -16.09
N MET A 102 -7.65 10.76 -16.17
CA MET A 102 -7.52 9.44 -15.58
C MET A 102 -6.34 8.68 -16.17
N ILE A 103 -6.19 8.75 -17.50
CA ILE A 103 -5.08 8.09 -18.17
C ILE A 103 -3.74 8.69 -17.73
N GLN A 104 -3.68 10.02 -17.58
CA GLN A 104 -2.48 10.69 -17.10
C GLN A 104 -2.10 10.24 -15.68
N ILE A 105 -3.06 10.11 -14.80
CA ILE A 105 -2.81 9.67 -13.43
C ILE A 105 -2.26 8.23 -13.41
N ILE A 106 -2.91 7.34 -14.13
CA ILE A 106 -2.51 5.94 -14.20
C ILE A 106 -1.13 5.82 -14.86
N GLY A 107 -0.93 6.52 -15.98
CA GLY A 107 0.35 6.50 -16.69
C GLY A 107 1.49 7.04 -15.84
N SER A 108 1.24 8.10 -15.09
CA SER A 108 2.24 8.68 -14.21
C SER A 108 2.70 7.66 -13.15
N HIS A 109 1.74 6.95 -12.54
CA HIS A 109 2.08 5.95 -11.54
C HIS A 109 2.85 4.77 -12.13
N VAL A 110 2.48 4.33 -13.32
CA VAL A 110 3.20 3.24 -14.00
C VAL A 110 4.63 3.66 -14.30
N VAL A 111 4.83 4.87 -14.80
CA VAL A 111 6.18 5.39 -15.09
C VAL A 111 7.00 5.54 -13.82
N ASP A 112 6.40 6.05 -12.75
CA ASP A 112 7.09 6.18 -11.47
C ASP A 112 7.51 4.83 -10.93
N ASP A 113 6.65 3.83 -11.02
CA ASP A 113 6.99 2.48 -10.58
C ASP A 113 8.17 1.94 -11.37
N GLN A 114 8.20 2.15 -12.67
CA GLN A 114 9.32 1.71 -13.51
C GLN A 114 10.60 2.48 -13.21
N SER A 115 10.51 3.77 -13.00
CA SER A 115 11.68 4.61 -12.77
C SER A 115 12.28 4.41 -11.37
N THR A 116 11.46 4.12 -10.40
CA THR A 116 11.92 3.82 -9.05
C THR A 116 12.36 2.37 -8.90
N ALA A 117 12.27 1.64 -9.97
CA ALA A 117 12.63 0.28 -9.98
C ALA A 117 11.78 -0.47 -9.21
N HIS A 118 10.73 0.16 -9.38
CA HIS A 118 10.44 -0.73 -9.01
C HIS A 118 9.73 -1.10 -8.02
N ILE A 119 8.97 -0.64 -7.71
CA ILE A 119 8.06 -1.08 -6.71
C ILE A 119 6.91 -1.83 -7.34
#